data_d86d9b71be36e968a9767f58982c47aa
#
_entry.id   d86d9b71be36e968a9767f58982c47aa
#
_cell.length_a   1.000
_cell.length_b   1.000
_cell.length_c   1.000
_cell.angle_alpha   90.00
_cell.angle_beta   90.00
_cell.angle_gamma   90.00
#
_symmetry.space_group_name_H-M   'P 1'
#
loop_
_entity.id
_entity.type
_entity.pdbx_description
1 polymer ?
#
loop_
_entity_poly.entity_id
_entity_poly.type
_entity_poly.pdbx_seq_one_letter_code
_entity_poly.pdbx_strand_id
1 'polypeptide(L)'
;MNRKVLITLMVFPALLLSGCEFGTKIVEQVGPRGTGLNLVAQKSNLPVIGAVPAPPYELTAEMRQGERAKDVYQNVQVLGDISAEEFNYTMAALTEWVAPADGTVENGGCNYCHNPENMASDALYTKVVARKMLQMTRSINSTWKPHFSNSKYAGNGAGVTCWTCHRGKPVPTANWSENVPDGARVAGNRFGQNAPARTVAYASLPNDPFTALLQGKNNIRVGGPSAFPTDHVASIKATEKTYGLMMHMSQGLGVNCNYCHNSQNFADWSHSRVQRVNAWYGIRMVRDVNDNYITALGNVWPANRLGPNGDPKKVYCTTCHRGVNKPMGGVPMLKDYPSLVGPSSVTPLPADAPAAVIAAAAAPGAAVPAAVTALPAPAPAAGG
;
A
#
# COMPACT_ATOMS: atom_id res chain seq x y z
N MET A 1 -9.03 62.72 -4.66
CA MET A 1 -9.17 61.30 -4.98
C MET A 1 -10.65 60.92 -4.80
N ASN A 2 -11.28 60.41 -5.85
CA ASN A 2 -12.74 60.24 -5.88
C ASN A 2 -13.16 59.12 -4.92
N ARG A 3 -14.17 59.33 -4.06
CA ARG A 3 -14.61 58.37 -3.02
C ARG A 3 -14.96 56.99 -3.58
N LYS A 4 -15.36 56.92 -4.84
CA LYS A 4 -15.63 55.67 -5.58
C LYS A 4 -14.34 54.88 -5.89
N VAL A 5 -13.23 55.56 -6.20
CA VAL A 5 -11.91 54.96 -6.47
C VAL A 5 -11.30 54.43 -5.17
N LEU A 6 -11.51 55.10 -4.04
CA LEU A 6 -11.02 54.65 -2.74
C LEU A 6 -11.75 53.36 -2.28
N ILE A 7 -13.06 53.25 -2.53
CA ILE A 7 -13.86 52.06 -2.20
C ILE A 7 -13.44 50.87 -3.08
N THR A 8 -13.21 51.10 -4.38
CA THR A 8 -12.74 50.05 -5.28
C THR A 8 -11.33 49.55 -4.92
N LEU A 9 -10.42 50.45 -4.50
CA LEU A 9 -9.07 50.12 -4.04
C LEU A 9 -9.03 49.37 -2.69
N MET A 10 -10.05 49.53 -1.83
CA MET A 10 -10.15 48.77 -0.58
C MET A 10 -10.87 47.42 -0.74
N VAL A 11 -11.82 47.31 -1.64
CA VAL A 11 -12.59 46.07 -1.87
C VAL A 11 -11.75 45.01 -2.64
N PHE A 12 -10.90 45.46 -3.55
CA PHE A 12 -10.06 44.55 -4.34
C PHE A 12 -9.02 43.76 -3.52
N PRO A 13 -8.25 44.36 -2.60
CA PRO A 13 -7.35 43.58 -1.73
C PRO A 13 -8.11 42.75 -0.67
N ALA A 14 -9.32 43.20 -0.23
CA ALA A 14 -10.11 42.38 0.69
C ALA A 14 -10.67 41.11 0.03
N LEU A 15 -10.96 41.15 -1.27
CA LEU A 15 -11.32 39.96 -2.06
C LEU A 15 -10.12 39.02 -2.31
N LEU A 16 -8.91 39.56 -2.38
CA LEU A 16 -7.67 38.77 -2.49
C LEU A 16 -7.24 38.14 -1.17
N LEU A 17 -7.70 38.66 -0.03
CA LEU A 17 -7.45 38.13 1.31
C LEU A 17 -8.51 37.15 1.79
N SER A 18 -9.63 37.00 1.06
CA SER A 18 -10.58 35.92 1.31
C SER A 18 -9.92 34.62 0.88
N GLY A 19 -9.37 33.88 1.84
CA GLY A 19 -8.82 32.54 1.65
C GLY A 19 -9.88 31.51 1.27
N CYS A 20 -10.70 31.85 0.25
CA CYS A 20 -11.62 30.89 -0.36
C CYS A 20 -10.77 29.89 -1.13
N GLU A 21 -10.67 28.68 -0.62
CA GLU A 21 -10.22 27.55 -1.44
C GLU A 21 -11.20 27.38 -2.61
N PHE A 22 -10.82 27.88 -3.76
CA PHE A 22 -11.57 27.68 -4.99
C PHE A 22 -11.40 26.23 -5.46
N GLY A 23 -12.48 25.55 -5.74
CA GLY A 23 -12.48 24.22 -6.32
C GLY A 23 -13.56 23.31 -5.74
N THR A 24 -13.98 22.35 -6.55
CA THR A 24 -14.96 21.35 -6.13
C THR A 24 -14.32 20.41 -5.11
N LYS A 25 -14.91 20.34 -3.92
CA LYS A 25 -14.51 19.40 -2.87
C LYS A 25 -15.33 18.12 -2.97
N ILE A 26 -14.66 16.99 -2.80
CA ILE A 26 -15.31 15.71 -2.57
C ILE A 26 -15.32 15.48 -1.08
N VAL A 27 -16.49 15.18 -0.55
CA VAL A 27 -16.67 14.87 0.87
C VAL A 27 -17.19 13.44 0.96
N GLU A 28 -16.43 12.58 1.58
CA GLU A 28 -16.81 11.19 1.86
C GLU A 28 -16.93 11.01 3.37
N GLN A 29 -18.09 10.57 3.84
CA GLN A 29 -18.23 10.21 5.24
C GLN A 29 -17.44 8.95 5.52
N VAL A 30 -16.42 9.07 6.35
CA VAL A 30 -15.48 7.99 6.64
C VAL A 30 -15.64 7.42 8.04
N GLY A 31 -16.42 8.05 8.90
CA GLY A 31 -16.74 7.60 10.27
C GLY A 31 -18.20 7.17 10.42
N PRO A 32 -18.59 6.71 11.63
CA PRO A 32 -19.98 6.47 11.97
C PRO A 32 -20.83 7.72 11.73
N ARG A 33 -22.11 7.52 11.39
CA ARG A 33 -23.07 8.63 11.23
C ARG A 33 -23.09 9.50 12.48
N GLY A 34 -23.11 10.81 12.30
CA GLY A 34 -23.18 11.78 13.38
C GLY A 34 -21.86 12.11 14.06
N THR A 35 -20.75 11.49 13.70
CA THR A 35 -19.43 11.80 14.31
C THR A 35 -18.69 12.92 13.59
N GLY A 36 -19.20 13.41 12.44
CA GLY A 36 -18.53 14.44 11.65
C GLY A 36 -17.19 14.03 11.02
N LEU A 37 -16.89 12.74 11.04
CA LEU A 37 -15.64 12.23 10.46
C LEU A 37 -15.77 12.09 8.95
N ASN A 38 -15.34 13.13 8.24
CA ASN A 38 -15.35 13.17 6.80
C ASN A 38 -13.92 13.24 6.24
N LEU A 39 -13.68 12.52 5.15
CA LEU A 39 -12.55 12.75 4.29
C LEU A 39 -12.94 13.88 3.32
N VAL A 40 -12.24 14.98 3.37
CA VAL A 40 -12.45 16.12 2.46
C VAL A 40 -11.22 16.19 1.54
N ALA A 41 -11.44 16.05 0.25
CA ALA A 41 -10.39 16.18 -0.75
C ALA A 41 -10.80 17.18 -1.83
N GLN A 42 -9.87 17.98 -2.31
CA GLN A 42 -10.09 18.82 -3.46
C GLN A 42 -10.04 17.95 -4.72
N LYS A 43 -11.06 18.05 -5.57
CA LYS A 43 -11.18 17.19 -6.76
C LYS A 43 -9.97 17.28 -7.69
N SER A 44 -9.39 18.48 -7.83
CA SER A 44 -8.18 18.71 -8.62
C SER A 44 -6.94 18.00 -8.08
N ASN A 45 -6.91 17.69 -6.79
CA ASN A 45 -5.75 17.05 -6.13
C ASN A 45 -5.90 15.53 -6.07
N LEU A 46 -7.01 14.98 -6.56
CA LEU A 46 -7.15 13.54 -6.63
C LEU A 46 -6.18 12.98 -7.68
N PRO A 47 -5.47 11.91 -7.36
CA PRO A 47 -4.60 11.27 -8.33
C PRO A 47 -5.40 10.79 -9.54
N VAL A 48 -4.88 11.09 -10.73
CA VAL A 48 -5.45 10.53 -11.96
C VAL A 48 -5.14 9.03 -11.97
N ILE A 49 -6.20 8.24 -11.94
CA ILE A 49 -6.08 6.79 -12.09
C ILE A 49 -5.97 6.51 -13.59
N GLY A 50 -4.77 6.11 -14.00
CA GLY A 50 -4.54 5.71 -15.39
C GLY A 50 -5.38 4.49 -15.79
N ALA A 51 -5.60 4.34 -17.09
CA ALA A 51 -6.23 3.14 -17.64
C ALA A 51 -5.47 1.88 -17.21
N VAL A 52 -6.21 0.83 -16.89
CA VAL A 52 -5.65 -0.51 -16.68
C VAL A 52 -5.56 -1.23 -18.03
N PRO A 53 -4.48 -1.96 -18.31
CA PRO A 53 -4.40 -2.77 -19.52
C PRO A 53 -5.58 -3.73 -19.61
N ALA A 54 -6.14 -3.83 -20.80
CA ALA A 54 -7.11 -4.88 -21.10
C ALA A 54 -6.44 -6.27 -21.07
N PRO A 55 -7.19 -7.33 -20.82
CA PRO A 55 -6.70 -8.68 -21.04
C PRO A 55 -6.16 -8.86 -22.46
N PRO A 56 -5.10 -9.67 -22.67
CA PRO A 56 -4.50 -9.85 -24.02
C PRO A 56 -5.50 -10.40 -25.05
N TYR A 57 -6.36 -11.27 -24.62
CA TYR A 57 -7.45 -11.88 -25.39
C TYR A 57 -8.48 -12.48 -24.44
N GLU A 58 -9.56 -13.03 -24.96
CA GLU A 58 -10.57 -13.75 -24.16
C GLU A 58 -10.06 -15.16 -23.83
N LEU A 59 -9.98 -15.49 -22.53
CA LEU A 59 -9.60 -16.81 -22.06
C LEU A 59 -10.87 -17.62 -21.77
N THR A 60 -11.20 -18.55 -22.69
CA THR A 60 -12.42 -19.37 -22.57
C THR A 60 -12.26 -20.50 -21.54
N ALA A 61 -13.37 -21.13 -21.17
CA ALA A 61 -13.36 -22.27 -20.25
C ALA A 61 -12.62 -23.48 -20.83
N GLU A 62 -12.72 -23.69 -22.14
CA GLU A 62 -12.06 -24.77 -22.88
C GLU A 62 -10.56 -24.58 -22.87
N MET A 63 -10.06 -23.35 -23.09
CA MET A 63 -8.65 -23.02 -23.03
C MET A 63 -8.03 -23.34 -21.66
N ARG A 64 -8.80 -23.21 -20.59
CA ARG A 64 -8.35 -23.55 -19.22
C ARG A 64 -8.29 -25.07 -18.95
N GLN A 65 -8.95 -25.88 -19.73
CA GLN A 65 -9.00 -27.33 -19.56
C GLN A 65 -7.96 -28.10 -20.39
N GLY A 66 -7.16 -27.41 -21.22
CA GLY A 66 -6.11 -27.99 -22.04
C GLY A 66 -4.97 -28.66 -21.27
N GLU A 67 -3.96 -29.14 -22.01
CA GLU A 67 -2.76 -29.74 -21.47
C GLU A 67 -2.08 -28.79 -20.47
N ARG A 68 -1.46 -29.36 -19.43
CA ARG A 68 -0.84 -28.57 -18.37
C ARG A 68 0.47 -27.93 -18.85
N ALA A 69 0.71 -26.70 -18.42
CA ALA A 69 1.91 -25.96 -18.81
C ALA A 69 3.22 -26.71 -18.48
N LYS A 70 3.25 -27.46 -17.37
CA LYS A 70 4.42 -28.29 -16.99
C LYS A 70 4.68 -29.47 -17.94
N ASP A 71 3.64 -29.93 -18.64
CA ASP A 71 3.73 -31.10 -19.53
C ASP A 71 4.07 -30.66 -20.97
N VAL A 72 3.74 -29.39 -21.33
CA VAL A 72 4.02 -28.77 -22.63
C VAL A 72 5.35 -28.04 -22.65
N TYR A 73 5.67 -27.30 -21.59
CA TYR A 73 6.85 -26.43 -21.53
C TYR A 73 7.89 -26.93 -20.52
N GLN A 74 9.15 -26.69 -20.83
CA GLN A 74 10.27 -27.02 -19.98
C GLN A 74 10.48 -25.95 -18.91
N ASN A 75 10.94 -26.35 -17.71
CA ASN A 75 11.33 -25.47 -16.61
C ASN A 75 10.22 -24.56 -16.08
N VAL A 76 8.97 -25.03 -16.11
CA VAL A 76 7.83 -24.35 -15.52
C VAL A 76 7.72 -24.68 -14.03
N GLN A 77 8.15 -23.77 -13.15
CA GLN A 77 8.26 -24.04 -11.70
C GLN A 77 7.09 -23.47 -10.89
N VAL A 78 6.33 -22.51 -11.40
CA VAL A 78 5.29 -21.82 -10.61
C VAL A 78 3.90 -22.02 -11.16
N LEU A 79 3.70 -21.92 -12.46
CA LEU A 79 2.38 -21.99 -13.13
C LEU A 79 2.19 -23.32 -13.87
N GLY A 80 2.80 -24.39 -13.40
CA GLY A 80 2.74 -25.69 -14.07
C GLY A 80 1.38 -26.39 -13.97
N ASP A 81 0.56 -25.99 -13.05
CA ASP A 81 -0.76 -26.54 -12.74
C ASP A 81 -1.90 -26.00 -13.61
N ILE A 82 -1.66 -24.90 -14.33
CA ILE A 82 -2.63 -24.31 -15.26
C ILE A 82 -2.46 -24.88 -16.68
N SER A 83 -3.41 -24.63 -17.56
CA SER A 83 -3.28 -25.02 -18.97
C SER A 83 -2.17 -24.25 -19.69
N ALA A 84 -1.65 -24.80 -20.78
CA ALA A 84 -0.66 -24.13 -21.62
C ALA A 84 -1.22 -22.81 -22.19
N GLU A 85 -2.49 -22.77 -22.53
CA GLU A 85 -3.14 -21.55 -23.04
C GLU A 85 -3.29 -20.48 -21.95
N GLU A 86 -3.70 -20.86 -20.74
CA GLU A 86 -3.75 -19.92 -19.60
C GLU A 86 -2.35 -19.44 -19.21
N PHE A 87 -1.33 -20.30 -19.36
CA PHE A 87 0.06 -19.92 -19.17
C PHE A 87 0.50 -18.86 -20.19
N ASN A 88 0.22 -19.07 -21.47
CA ASN A 88 0.54 -18.11 -22.54
C ASN A 88 -0.19 -16.77 -22.33
N TYR A 89 -1.47 -16.83 -21.98
CA TYR A 89 -2.26 -15.66 -21.62
C TYR A 89 -1.62 -14.88 -20.48
N THR A 90 -1.17 -15.57 -19.43
CA THR A 90 -0.52 -14.94 -18.28
C THR A 90 0.82 -14.34 -18.66
N MET A 91 1.62 -15.00 -19.52
CA MET A 91 2.90 -14.48 -20.01
C MET A 91 2.72 -13.22 -20.88
N ALA A 92 1.72 -13.20 -21.75
CA ALA A 92 1.39 -12.03 -22.56
C ALA A 92 1.02 -10.83 -21.68
N ALA A 93 0.19 -11.04 -20.66
CA ALA A 93 -0.18 -10.00 -19.72
C ALA A 93 1.02 -9.50 -18.88
N LEU A 94 1.90 -10.41 -18.43
CA LEU A 94 3.14 -10.06 -17.71
C LEU A 94 4.03 -9.15 -18.52
N THR A 95 4.16 -9.41 -19.82
CA THR A 95 4.96 -8.59 -20.74
C THR A 95 4.46 -7.14 -20.72
N GLU A 96 3.15 -6.95 -20.91
CA GLU A 96 2.53 -5.63 -20.89
C GLU A 96 2.70 -4.92 -19.54
N TRP A 97 2.62 -5.67 -18.44
CA TRP A 97 2.64 -5.10 -17.09
C TRP A 97 4.01 -4.71 -16.59
N VAL A 98 5.07 -5.36 -17.05
CA VAL A 98 6.42 -5.25 -16.47
C VAL A 98 7.43 -4.72 -17.48
N ALA A 99 7.39 -5.20 -18.70
CA ALA A 99 8.38 -4.89 -19.73
C ALA A 99 7.74 -4.83 -21.12
N PRO A 100 6.85 -3.84 -21.37
CA PRO A 100 6.15 -3.73 -22.64
C PRO A 100 7.13 -3.62 -23.81
N ALA A 101 6.71 -4.14 -24.97
CA ALA A 101 7.51 -4.14 -26.21
C ALA A 101 7.37 -2.83 -27.02
N ASP A 102 6.89 -1.77 -26.39
CA ASP A 102 6.59 -0.47 -27.03
C ASP A 102 7.82 0.45 -27.15
N GLY A 103 9.00 -0.06 -26.84
CA GLY A 103 10.27 0.70 -26.87
C GLY A 103 10.56 1.50 -25.59
N THR A 104 9.66 1.53 -24.61
CA THR A 104 9.89 2.22 -23.31
C THR A 104 10.83 1.45 -22.40
N VAL A 105 11.00 0.15 -22.64
CA VAL A 105 11.90 -0.74 -21.90
C VAL A 105 12.92 -1.32 -22.86
N GLU A 106 14.20 -1.18 -22.53
CA GLU A 106 15.29 -1.80 -23.27
C GLU A 106 15.12 -3.32 -23.29
N ASN A 107 15.15 -3.93 -24.46
CA ASN A 107 14.85 -5.34 -24.70
C ASN A 107 13.47 -5.76 -24.15
N GLY A 108 12.48 -4.87 -24.20
CA GLY A 108 11.11 -5.15 -23.77
C GLY A 108 10.50 -6.35 -24.51
N GLY A 109 9.35 -6.78 -24.04
CA GLY A 109 8.71 -7.99 -24.56
C GLY A 109 9.21 -9.26 -23.87
N CYS A 110 9.02 -10.39 -24.53
CA CYS A 110 9.39 -11.72 -23.99
C CYS A 110 10.90 -11.81 -23.69
N ASN A 111 11.72 -11.15 -24.51
CA ASN A 111 13.19 -11.19 -24.41
C ASN A 111 13.74 -10.47 -23.17
N TYR A 112 12.94 -9.67 -22.49
CA TYR A 112 13.34 -9.08 -21.22
C TYR A 112 13.60 -10.15 -20.14
N CYS A 113 12.84 -11.25 -20.16
CA CYS A 113 12.96 -12.33 -19.19
C CYS A 113 13.48 -13.64 -19.78
N HIS A 114 13.29 -13.86 -21.09
CA HIS A 114 13.64 -15.11 -21.74
C HIS A 114 14.75 -14.96 -22.76
N ASN A 115 15.63 -15.97 -22.83
CA ASN A 115 16.56 -16.09 -23.94
C ASN A 115 15.76 -16.58 -25.19
N PRO A 116 15.77 -15.83 -26.31
CA PRO A 116 15.00 -16.22 -27.50
C PRO A 116 15.42 -17.56 -28.10
N GLU A 117 16.67 -17.98 -27.90
CA GLU A 117 17.18 -19.26 -28.41
C GLU A 117 16.78 -20.45 -27.49
N ASN A 118 16.53 -20.16 -26.23
CA ASN A 118 16.12 -21.15 -25.22
C ASN A 118 15.24 -20.52 -24.15
N MET A 119 13.94 -20.51 -24.37
CA MET A 119 12.95 -19.95 -23.44
C MET A 119 12.96 -20.62 -22.06
N ALA A 120 13.44 -21.85 -21.95
CA ALA A 120 13.54 -22.59 -20.70
C ALA A 120 14.77 -22.17 -19.85
N SER A 121 15.78 -21.53 -20.45
CA SER A 121 17.02 -21.14 -19.78
C SER A 121 16.79 -20.14 -18.63
N ASP A 122 17.49 -20.30 -17.51
CA ASP A 122 17.51 -19.36 -16.37
C ASP A 122 18.75 -18.41 -16.42
N ALA A 123 19.40 -18.28 -17.58
CA ALA A 123 20.58 -17.43 -17.74
C ALA A 123 20.30 -15.95 -17.46
N LEU A 124 19.09 -15.49 -17.70
CA LEU A 124 18.68 -14.11 -17.40
C LEU A 124 18.16 -13.99 -15.97
N TYR A 125 18.81 -13.14 -15.18
CA TYR A 125 18.37 -12.88 -13.78
C TYR A 125 16.92 -12.40 -13.72
N THR A 126 16.45 -11.67 -14.72
CA THR A 126 15.07 -11.16 -14.82
C THR A 126 14.03 -12.27 -14.80
N LYS A 127 14.33 -13.43 -15.43
CA LYS A 127 13.45 -14.60 -15.37
C LYS A 127 13.40 -15.22 -13.96
N VAL A 128 14.54 -15.30 -13.29
CA VAL A 128 14.62 -15.81 -11.90
C VAL A 128 13.84 -14.89 -10.96
N VAL A 129 14.02 -13.57 -11.11
CA VAL A 129 13.26 -12.56 -10.37
C VAL A 129 11.76 -12.66 -10.67
N ALA A 130 11.36 -12.74 -11.94
CA ALA A 130 9.95 -12.83 -12.33
C ALA A 130 9.26 -14.05 -11.72
N ARG A 131 9.95 -15.20 -11.66
CA ARG A 131 9.45 -16.41 -11.00
C ARG A 131 9.18 -16.17 -9.51
N LYS A 132 10.10 -15.49 -8.82
CA LYS A 132 9.92 -15.14 -7.40
C LYS A 132 8.79 -14.12 -7.21
N MET A 133 8.63 -13.16 -8.14
CA MET A 133 7.52 -12.21 -8.12
C MET A 133 6.16 -12.88 -8.38
N LEU A 134 6.10 -13.91 -9.22
CA LEU A 134 4.90 -14.73 -9.40
C LEU A 134 4.52 -15.45 -8.11
N GLN A 135 5.47 -16.07 -7.43
CA GLN A 135 5.24 -16.70 -6.12
C GLN A 135 4.72 -15.66 -5.10
N MET A 136 5.35 -14.48 -5.05
CA MET A 136 4.93 -13.36 -4.21
C MET A 136 3.50 -12.93 -4.51
N THR A 137 3.15 -12.72 -5.78
CA THR A 137 1.80 -12.30 -6.20
C THR A 137 0.76 -13.33 -5.78
N ARG A 138 1.04 -14.61 -5.99
CA ARG A 138 0.17 -15.72 -5.57
C ARG A 138 0.00 -15.76 -4.05
N SER A 139 1.06 -15.52 -3.28
CA SER A 139 1.00 -15.43 -1.82
C SER A 139 0.19 -14.22 -1.35
N ILE A 140 0.36 -13.06 -1.97
CA ILE A 140 -0.42 -11.86 -1.64
C ILE A 140 -1.92 -12.14 -1.84
N ASN A 141 -2.30 -12.74 -2.97
CA ASN A 141 -3.68 -12.98 -3.33
C ASN A 141 -4.35 -14.12 -2.53
N SER A 142 -3.58 -14.98 -1.87
CA SER A 142 -4.08 -16.08 -1.04
C SER A 142 -3.89 -15.81 0.46
N THR A 143 -2.65 -15.75 0.91
CA THR A 143 -2.29 -15.60 2.32
C THR A 143 -2.72 -14.25 2.89
N TRP A 144 -2.53 -13.17 2.11
CA TRP A 144 -2.83 -11.81 2.54
C TRP A 144 -4.21 -11.30 2.08
N LYS A 145 -5.07 -12.21 1.64
CA LYS A 145 -6.46 -11.91 1.28
C LYS A 145 -7.21 -11.06 2.32
N PRO A 146 -6.99 -11.20 3.65
CA PRO A 146 -7.64 -10.33 4.64
C PRO A 146 -7.34 -8.83 4.48
N HIS A 147 -6.23 -8.45 3.83
CA HIS A 147 -5.97 -7.05 3.49
C HIS A 147 -7.03 -6.46 2.55
N PHE A 148 -7.66 -7.29 1.73
CA PHE A 148 -8.67 -6.90 0.73
C PHE A 148 -10.10 -7.13 1.20
N SER A 149 -10.33 -7.77 2.35
CA SER A 149 -11.62 -8.34 2.78
C SER A 149 -12.75 -7.31 2.92
N ASN A 150 -12.41 -6.05 3.20
CA ASN A 150 -13.40 -4.98 3.35
C ASN A 150 -13.59 -4.15 2.07
N SER A 151 -13.06 -4.57 0.95
CA SER A 151 -13.36 -3.96 -0.34
C SER A 151 -14.73 -4.44 -0.82
N LYS A 152 -15.51 -3.55 -1.46
CA LYS A 152 -16.72 -3.97 -2.19
C LYS A 152 -16.42 -4.98 -3.31
N TYR A 153 -15.16 -5.15 -3.64
CA TYR A 153 -14.65 -6.14 -4.61
C TYR A 153 -14.13 -7.41 -3.93
N ALA A 154 -14.18 -7.51 -2.60
CA ALA A 154 -13.87 -8.75 -1.90
C ALA A 154 -14.79 -9.86 -2.42
N GLY A 155 -14.21 -10.93 -2.95
CA GLY A 155 -14.96 -12.00 -3.63
C GLY A 155 -15.13 -11.81 -5.15
N ASN A 156 -14.94 -10.60 -5.70
CA ASN A 156 -15.08 -10.29 -7.13
C ASN A 156 -13.74 -9.91 -7.79
N GLY A 157 -12.66 -10.61 -7.47
CA GLY A 157 -11.34 -10.34 -8.06
C GLY A 157 -10.55 -9.22 -7.37
N ALA A 158 -10.87 -8.93 -6.09
CA ALA A 158 -10.00 -8.09 -5.27
C ALA A 158 -8.67 -8.80 -5.02
N GLY A 159 -7.58 -8.09 -5.25
CA GLY A 159 -6.22 -8.60 -5.13
C GLY A 159 -5.26 -7.79 -5.99
N VAL A 160 -4.08 -8.34 -6.20
CA VAL A 160 -3.03 -7.68 -6.97
C VAL A 160 -2.66 -8.47 -8.23
N THR A 161 -2.28 -7.74 -9.26
CA THR A 161 -1.55 -8.23 -10.43
C THR A 161 -0.18 -7.56 -10.48
N CYS A 162 0.68 -7.96 -11.39
CA CYS A 162 1.98 -7.28 -11.56
C CYS A 162 1.78 -5.80 -11.90
N TRP A 163 0.74 -5.46 -12.66
CA TRP A 163 0.38 -4.07 -12.98
C TRP A 163 0.14 -3.21 -11.75
N THR A 164 -0.38 -3.77 -10.66
CA THR A 164 -0.67 -3.02 -9.42
C THR A 164 0.56 -2.24 -8.92
N CYS A 165 1.74 -2.84 -9.03
CA CYS A 165 3.01 -2.24 -8.60
C CYS A 165 3.82 -1.67 -9.78
N HIS A 166 3.93 -2.41 -10.88
CA HIS A 166 4.89 -2.13 -11.95
C HIS A 166 4.44 -1.06 -12.94
N ARG A 167 3.17 -1.06 -13.36
CA ARG A 167 2.62 -0.06 -14.29
C ARG A 167 3.45 0.07 -15.58
N GLY A 168 3.80 -1.04 -16.21
CA GLY A 168 4.60 -1.07 -17.42
C GLY A 168 6.10 -0.80 -17.20
N LYS A 169 6.61 -0.92 -15.98
CA LYS A 169 8.03 -0.69 -15.67
C LYS A 169 8.66 -1.86 -14.92
N PRO A 170 9.85 -2.31 -15.32
CA PRO A 170 10.57 -3.41 -14.67
C PRO A 170 10.82 -3.18 -13.17
N VAL A 171 11.00 -1.93 -12.78
CA VAL A 171 11.12 -1.52 -11.38
C VAL A 171 9.98 -0.56 -11.08
N PRO A 172 9.13 -0.85 -10.08
CA PRO A 172 8.11 0.09 -9.64
C PRO A 172 8.73 1.44 -9.31
N THR A 173 8.12 2.54 -9.77
CA THR A 173 8.65 3.90 -9.54
C THR A 173 8.62 4.31 -8.08
N ALA A 174 7.64 3.80 -7.33
CA ALA A 174 7.53 3.99 -5.90
C ALA A 174 8.15 2.78 -5.18
N ASN A 175 9.35 2.93 -4.70
CA ASN A 175 10.12 1.94 -3.96
C ASN A 175 11.02 2.64 -2.95
N TRP A 176 11.63 1.87 -2.05
CA TRP A 176 12.63 2.37 -1.11
C TRP A 176 13.81 1.41 -1.00
N SER A 177 14.95 1.93 -0.64
CA SER A 177 16.13 1.19 -0.22
C SER A 177 16.66 1.83 1.07
N GLU A 178 17.51 1.12 1.78
CA GLU A 178 18.13 1.66 2.98
C GLU A 178 18.93 2.92 2.63
N ASN A 179 18.66 3.96 3.37
CA ASN A 179 19.33 5.23 3.15
C ASN A 179 20.52 5.35 4.10
N VAL A 180 21.67 5.70 3.55
CA VAL A 180 22.74 6.25 4.39
C VAL A 180 22.22 7.59 4.91
N PRO A 181 22.14 7.81 6.22
CA PRO A 181 21.72 9.10 6.72
C PRO A 181 22.74 10.14 6.25
N ASP A 182 22.42 10.91 5.22
CA ASP A 182 23.24 12.01 4.70
C ASP A 182 23.54 13.07 5.77
N GLY A 183 22.87 12.96 6.90
CA GLY A 183 22.90 13.91 7.95
C GLY A 183 23.68 13.55 9.22
N ALA A 184 24.44 12.47 9.20
CA ALA A 184 25.33 12.14 10.33
C ALA A 184 26.39 13.24 10.62
N ARG A 185 26.54 14.17 9.67
CA ARG A 185 27.52 15.28 9.74
C ARG A 185 26.94 16.58 10.30
N VAL A 186 25.62 16.72 10.41
CA VAL A 186 24.97 17.92 10.93
C VAL A 186 24.52 17.68 12.35
N ALA A 187 24.96 18.53 13.27
CA ALA A 187 24.55 18.49 14.67
C ALA A 187 23.01 18.47 14.77
N GLY A 188 22.46 17.49 15.48
CA GLY A 188 21.02 17.31 15.64
C GLY A 188 20.33 16.44 14.59
N ASN A 189 20.99 16.03 13.52
CA ASN A 189 20.41 15.17 12.49
C ASN A 189 20.76 13.68 12.68
N ARG A 190 20.63 13.20 13.90
CA ARG A 190 20.67 11.74 14.15
C ARG A 190 19.44 11.11 13.54
N PHE A 191 19.56 10.05 12.78
CA PHE A 191 18.44 9.33 12.14
C PHE A 191 17.70 10.10 11.02
N GLY A 192 18.32 11.08 10.37
CA GLY A 192 17.70 11.82 9.28
C GLY A 192 16.61 12.81 9.70
N GLN A 193 16.47 13.08 11.01
CA GLN A 193 15.60 14.15 11.49
C GLN A 193 16.12 15.51 11.02
N ASN A 194 15.22 16.49 10.86
CA ASN A 194 15.53 17.83 10.37
C ASN A 194 16.01 17.91 8.92
N ALA A 195 16.13 16.78 8.22
CA ALA A 195 16.28 16.75 6.76
C ALA A 195 14.89 16.56 6.14
N PRO A 196 14.37 17.54 5.38
CA PRO A 196 13.06 17.40 4.73
C PRO A 196 13.05 16.16 3.84
N ALA A 197 12.19 15.19 4.16
CA ALA A 197 12.07 13.96 3.41
C ALA A 197 10.64 13.70 2.98
N ARG A 198 10.47 13.35 1.72
CA ARG A 198 9.16 13.02 1.13
C ARG A 198 8.51 11.80 1.81
N THR A 199 9.34 10.86 2.25
CA THR A 199 8.91 9.63 2.93
C THR A 199 8.07 9.86 4.18
N VAL A 200 8.26 10.98 4.85
CA VAL A 200 7.55 11.41 6.07
C VAL A 200 6.81 12.73 5.87
N ALA A 201 6.40 13.04 4.65
CA ALA A 201 5.65 14.25 4.29
C ALA A 201 6.34 15.55 4.76
N TYR A 202 7.67 15.62 4.67
CA TYR A 202 8.51 16.74 5.12
C TYR A 202 8.39 17.10 6.61
N ALA A 203 7.84 16.20 7.43
CA ALA A 203 7.80 16.37 8.87
C ALA A 203 9.20 16.20 9.50
N SER A 204 9.41 16.74 10.70
CA SER A 204 10.64 16.55 11.48
C SER A 204 10.67 15.17 12.16
N LEU A 205 10.56 14.12 11.37
CA LEU A 205 10.56 12.72 11.78
C LEU A 205 11.71 11.98 11.10
N PRO A 206 12.12 10.81 11.60
CA PRO A 206 13.13 10.01 10.92
C PRO A 206 12.72 9.73 9.48
N ASN A 207 13.61 9.98 8.52
CA ASN A 207 13.37 9.82 7.09
C ASN A 207 13.29 8.35 6.66
N ASP A 208 13.76 7.42 7.47
CA ASP A 208 13.64 5.98 7.26
C ASP A 208 12.89 5.30 8.44
N PRO A 209 11.56 5.28 8.41
CA PRO A 209 10.77 4.43 9.30
C PRO A 209 10.66 2.99 8.76
N PHE A 210 11.11 2.72 7.53
CA PHE A 210 10.80 1.50 6.80
C PHE A 210 11.69 0.33 7.20
N THR A 211 13.00 0.54 7.32
CA THR A 211 13.94 -0.53 7.71
C THR A 211 13.52 -1.20 9.01
N ALA A 212 13.16 -0.43 10.02
CA ALA A 212 12.75 -0.97 11.31
C ALA A 212 11.34 -1.58 11.30
N LEU A 213 10.42 -1.04 10.49
CA LEU A 213 9.00 -1.34 10.58
C LEU A 213 8.43 -2.11 9.39
N LEU A 214 9.03 -2.02 8.19
CA LEU A 214 8.57 -2.70 6.98
C LEU A 214 9.54 -3.79 6.48
N GLN A 215 10.70 -3.95 7.13
CA GLN A 215 11.63 -5.05 6.94
C GLN A 215 11.93 -5.69 8.29
N GLY A 216 12.39 -4.91 9.28
CA GLY A 216 12.53 -5.37 10.65
C GLY A 216 11.20 -5.75 11.31
N LYS A 217 11.27 -6.50 12.40
CA LYS A 217 10.12 -6.98 13.17
C LYS A 217 9.79 -6.10 14.38
N ASN A 218 10.21 -4.82 14.35
CA ASN A 218 9.94 -3.93 15.46
C ASN A 218 8.44 -3.70 15.63
N ASN A 219 8.02 -3.56 16.89
CA ASN A 219 6.63 -3.30 17.20
C ASN A 219 6.23 -1.89 16.73
N ILE A 220 5.13 -1.80 16.01
CA ILE A 220 4.55 -0.53 15.57
C ILE A 220 3.75 0.13 16.68
N ARG A 221 3.12 -0.69 17.56
CA ARG A 221 2.37 -0.17 18.69
C ARG A 221 3.33 0.41 19.74
N VAL A 222 3.17 1.67 20.04
CA VAL A 222 4.03 2.43 20.96
C VAL A 222 3.29 2.95 22.19
N GLY A 223 1.96 2.93 22.17
CA GLY A 223 1.11 3.33 23.29
C GLY A 223 0.46 2.13 23.96
N GLY A 224 0.14 2.28 25.25
CA GLY A 224 -0.68 1.34 26.00
C GLY A 224 -2.14 1.30 25.52
N PRO A 225 -3.00 0.47 26.13
CA PRO A 225 -4.42 0.38 25.79
C PRO A 225 -5.23 1.61 26.22
N SER A 226 -4.75 2.38 27.20
CA SER A 226 -5.41 3.59 27.69
C SER A 226 -4.87 4.86 26.99
N ALA A 227 -5.64 5.95 27.06
CA ALA A 227 -5.21 7.26 26.57
C ALA A 227 -4.13 7.89 27.45
N PHE A 228 -3.97 7.44 28.69
CA PHE A 228 -2.96 7.93 29.61
C PHE A 228 -1.65 7.16 29.49
N PRO A 229 -0.51 7.83 29.71
CA PRO A 229 0.83 7.29 29.40
C PRO A 229 1.38 6.27 30.41
N THR A 230 0.57 5.69 31.24
CA THR A 230 1.01 4.76 32.30
C THR A 230 1.63 3.46 31.81
N ASP A 231 1.35 3.07 30.56
CA ASP A 231 1.81 1.82 29.96
C ASP A 231 2.70 2.05 28.73
N HIS A 232 3.58 3.04 28.76
CA HIS A 232 4.54 3.25 27.68
C HIS A 232 5.59 2.14 27.64
N VAL A 233 5.52 1.32 26.60
CA VAL A 233 6.50 0.26 26.32
C VAL A 233 7.54 0.68 25.28
N ALA A 234 7.46 1.90 24.73
CA ALA A 234 8.33 2.32 23.65
C ALA A 234 9.06 3.63 23.96
N SER A 235 10.30 3.71 23.47
CA SER A 235 11.09 4.94 23.54
C SER A 235 10.51 6.02 22.62
N ILE A 236 10.89 7.29 22.86
CA ILE A 236 10.57 8.42 21.97
C ILE A 236 11.00 8.10 20.53
N LYS A 237 12.17 7.48 20.33
CA LYS A 237 12.66 7.13 19.01
C LYS A 237 11.84 6.07 18.30
N ALA A 238 11.30 5.11 19.03
CA ALA A 238 10.36 4.13 18.47
C ALA A 238 9.03 4.81 18.09
N THR A 239 8.55 5.74 18.90
CA THR A 239 7.34 6.53 18.63
C THR A 239 7.51 7.40 17.38
N GLU A 240 8.65 8.08 17.24
CA GLU A 240 8.97 8.88 16.05
C GLU A 240 8.97 8.04 14.77
N LYS A 241 9.56 6.82 14.80
CA LYS A 241 9.55 5.91 13.65
C LYS A 241 8.14 5.45 13.30
N THR A 242 7.34 5.07 14.31
CA THR A 242 5.94 4.69 14.08
C THR A 242 5.15 5.86 13.51
N TYR A 243 5.33 7.08 14.02
CA TYR A 243 4.65 8.25 13.49
C TYR A 243 5.10 8.56 12.05
N GLY A 244 6.39 8.42 11.75
CA GLY A 244 6.91 8.54 10.39
C GLY A 244 6.26 7.54 9.42
N LEU A 245 6.08 6.28 9.85
CA LEU A 245 5.35 5.30 9.06
C LEU A 245 3.88 5.69 8.86
N MET A 246 3.19 6.20 9.88
CA MET A 246 1.80 6.66 9.76
C MET A 246 1.67 7.84 8.79
N MET A 247 2.60 8.80 8.81
CA MET A 247 2.66 9.88 7.83
C MET A 247 2.84 9.36 6.41
N HIS A 248 3.76 8.42 6.21
CA HIS A 248 3.93 7.74 4.93
C HIS A 248 2.66 7.02 4.47
N MET A 249 1.98 6.31 5.36
CA MET A 249 0.73 5.61 5.05
C MET A 249 -0.37 6.60 4.64
N SER A 250 -0.56 7.68 5.39
CA SER A 250 -1.52 8.73 5.03
C SER A 250 -1.27 9.28 3.64
N GLN A 251 -0.03 9.60 3.32
CA GLN A 251 0.37 10.10 2.01
C GLN A 251 0.25 9.03 0.92
N GLY A 252 0.72 7.82 1.19
CA GLY A 252 0.70 6.71 0.25
C GLY A 252 -0.71 6.25 -0.12
N LEU A 253 -1.66 6.40 0.79
CA LEU A 253 -3.08 6.06 0.60
C LEU A 253 -3.94 7.27 0.21
N GLY A 254 -3.42 8.50 0.29
CA GLY A 254 -4.20 9.71 0.04
C GLY A 254 -5.33 9.92 1.05
N VAL A 255 -5.11 9.58 2.32
CA VAL A 255 -6.10 9.65 3.38
C VAL A 255 -5.54 10.36 4.62
N ASN A 256 -6.41 10.86 5.47
CA ASN A 256 -6.03 11.42 6.77
C ASN A 256 -6.02 10.34 7.88
N CYS A 257 -5.57 10.72 9.07
CA CYS A 257 -5.48 9.81 10.22
C CYS A 257 -6.83 9.19 10.60
N ASN A 258 -7.92 9.94 10.46
CA ASN A 258 -9.27 9.51 10.80
C ASN A 258 -9.82 8.42 9.86
N TYR A 259 -9.15 8.16 8.74
CA TYR A 259 -9.53 7.05 7.87
C TYR A 259 -9.35 5.69 8.54
N CYS A 260 -8.38 5.58 9.45
CA CYS A 260 -8.08 4.34 10.18
C CYS A 260 -8.29 4.48 11.70
N HIS A 261 -8.04 5.65 12.28
CA HIS A 261 -8.05 5.86 13.72
C HIS A 261 -9.22 6.75 14.18
N ASN A 262 -9.65 6.54 15.43
CA ASN A 262 -10.32 7.59 16.16
C ASN A 262 -9.26 8.53 16.73
N SER A 263 -9.27 9.81 16.31
CA SER A 263 -8.28 10.80 16.74
C SER A 263 -8.36 11.19 18.21
N GLN A 264 -9.45 10.87 18.89
CA GLN A 264 -9.58 11.06 20.34
C GLN A 264 -8.77 10.02 21.12
N ASN A 265 -8.57 8.83 20.56
CA ASN A 265 -7.75 7.77 21.15
C ASN A 265 -7.12 6.89 20.05
N PHE A 266 -5.93 7.27 19.56
CA PHE A 266 -5.20 6.55 18.53
C PHE A 266 -4.79 5.13 18.92
N ALA A 267 -4.63 4.86 20.21
CA ALA A 267 -4.20 3.56 20.72
C ALA A 267 -5.34 2.54 20.74
N ASP A 268 -6.57 2.99 20.92
CA ASP A 268 -7.73 2.13 21.11
C ASP A 268 -8.22 1.52 19.80
N TRP A 269 -8.34 0.20 19.79
CA TRP A 269 -8.88 -0.54 18.66
C TRP A 269 -10.40 -0.52 18.61
N SER A 270 -11.08 -0.52 19.75
CA SER A 270 -12.54 -0.61 19.83
C SER A 270 -13.25 0.57 19.17
N HIS A 271 -12.61 1.74 19.19
CA HIS A 271 -13.11 2.96 18.54
C HIS A 271 -12.47 3.22 17.17
N SER A 272 -11.61 2.32 16.70
CA SER A 272 -10.98 2.44 15.39
C SER A 272 -11.89 1.91 14.30
N ARG A 273 -11.67 2.41 13.10
CA ARG A 273 -12.39 1.95 11.91
C ARG A 273 -11.80 0.64 11.41
N VAL A 274 -12.60 -0.11 10.68
CA VAL A 274 -12.22 -1.39 10.05
C VAL A 274 -11.01 -1.27 9.13
N GLN A 275 -10.78 -0.12 8.51
CA GLN A 275 -9.61 0.16 7.69
C GLN A 275 -8.29 0.04 8.46
N ARG A 276 -8.31 0.20 9.79
CA ARG A 276 -7.14 -0.06 10.64
C ARG A 276 -6.73 -1.54 10.62
N VAL A 277 -7.69 -2.45 10.54
CA VAL A 277 -7.43 -3.89 10.40
C VAL A 277 -6.79 -4.19 9.05
N ASN A 278 -7.32 -3.61 7.96
CA ASN A 278 -6.70 -3.75 6.64
C ASN A 278 -5.27 -3.25 6.64
N ALA A 279 -5.00 -2.09 7.25
CA ALA A 279 -3.66 -1.53 7.38
C ALA A 279 -2.73 -2.46 8.19
N TRP A 280 -3.25 -3.09 9.25
CA TRP A 280 -2.50 -4.04 10.06
C TRP A 280 -2.04 -5.27 9.23
N TYR A 281 -2.92 -5.83 8.39
CA TYR A 281 -2.56 -6.88 7.44
C TYR A 281 -1.60 -6.36 6.37
N GLY A 282 -1.84 -5.16 5.85
CA GLY A 282 -0.99 -4.54 4.83
C GLY A 282 0.46 -4.35 5.28
N ILE A 283 0.69 -3.94 6.53
CA ILE A 283 2.03 -3.80 7.10
C ILE A 283 2.75 -5.15 7.14
N ARG A 284 2.06 -6.20 7.58
CA ARG A 284 2.64 -7.55 7.65
C ARG A 284 2.88 -8.16 6.28
N MET A 285 1.96 -7.94 5.36
CA MET A 285 2.14 -8.31 3.96
C MET A 285 3.37 -7.64 3.35
N VAL A 286 3.58 -6.35 3.59
CA VAL A 286 4.76 -5.63 3.07
C VAL A 286 6.05 -6.18 3.69
N ARG A 287 6.06 -6.53 4.99
CA ARG A 287 7.20 -7.22 5.62
C ARG A 287 7.51 -8.54 4.94
N ASP A 288 6.50 -9.37 4.76
CA ASP A 288 6.64 -10.67 4.10
C ASP A 288 7.18 -10.53 2.68
N VAL A 289 6.65 -9.57 1.91
CA VAL A 289 7.13 -9.27 0.56
C VAL A 289 8.59 -8.85 0.56
N ASN A 290 8.98 -7.95 1.46
CA ASN A 290 10.35 -7.43 1.52
C ASN A 290 11.33 -8.51 1.97
N ASP A 291 10.99 -9.30 2.99
CA ASP A 291 11.90 -10.28 3.58
C ASP A 291 11.98 -11.57 2.75
N ASN A 292 10.84 -12.16 2.40
CA ASN A 292 10.79 -13.51 1.84
C ASN A 292 10.82 -13.55 0.31
N TYR A 293 10.57 -12.43 -0.37
CA TYR A 293 10.57 -12.39 -1.83
C TYR A 293 11.61 -11.45 -2.42
N ILE A 294 11.78 -10.25 -1.89
CA ILE A 294 12.72 -9.27 -2.45
C ILE A 294 14.14 -9.49 -1.90
N THR A 295 14.31 -9.45 -0.59
CA THR A 295 15.61 -9.63 0.06
C THR A 295 16.13 -11.07 -0.10
N ALA A 296 15.23 -12.04 -0.13
CA ALA A 296 15.58 -13.45 -0.32
C ALA A 296 16.21 -13.78 -1.69
N LEU A 297 16.11 -12.89 -2.67
CA LEU A 297 16.81 -13.05 -3.95
C LEU A 297 18.33 -12.82 -3.84
N GLY A 298 18.79 -12.14 -2.79
CA GLY A 298 20.22 -12.03 -2.47
C GLY A 298 21.08 -11.63 -3.68
N ASN A 299 22.02 -12.49 -4.04
CA ASN A 299 22.99 -12.27 -5.12
C ASN A 299 22.41 -12.32 -6.55
N VAL A 300 21.12 -12.62 -6.71
CA VAL A 300 20.46 -12.57 -8.01
C VAL A 300 20.37 -11.13 -8.54
N TRP A 301 20.30 -10.16 -7.63
CA TRP A 301 20.22 -8.76 -8.01
C TRP A 301 21.54 -8.22 -8.57
N PRO A 302 21.59 -7.70 -9.79
CA PRO A 302 22.78 -7.02 -10.28
C PRO A 302 22.98 -5.66 -9.58
N ALA A 303 24.22 -5.18 -9.54
CA ALA A 303 24.59 -3.97 -8.80
C ALA A 303 23.76 -2.73 -9.15
N ASN A 304 23.37 -2.58 -10.43
CA ASN A 304 22.54 -1.45 -10.89
C ASN A 304 21.06 -1.52 -10.41
N ARG A 305 20.66 -2.60 -9.75
CA ARG A 305 19.33 -2.77 -9.16
C ARG A 305 19.33 -2.59 -7.64
N LEU A 306 20.48 -2.40 -7.04
CA LEU A 306 20.66 -2.20 -5.62
C LEU A 306 20.58 -0.72 -5.24
N GLY A 307 20.25 -0.45 -4.00
CA GLY A 307 20.32 0.86 -3.37
C GLY A 307 21.75 1.25 -2.97
N PRO A 308 21.94 2.44 -2.38
CA PRO A 308 23.26 2.95 -2.00
C PRO A 308 24.04 2.07 -1.02
N ASN A 309 23.33 1.33 -0.18
CA ASN A 309 23.90 0.41 0.81
C ASN A 309 24.07 -1.03 0.28
N GLY A 310 23.83 -1.26 -1.02
CA GLY A 310 23.88 -2.59 -1.62
C GLY A 310 22.66 -3.46 -1.34
N ASP A 311 21.58 -2.90 -0.80
CA ASP A 311 20.32 -3.57 -0.56
C ASP A 311 19.35 -3.45 -1.75
N PRO A 312 18.48 -4.44 -2.00
CA PRO A 312 17.54 -4.37 -3.10
C PRO A 312 16.45 -3.32 -2.84
N LYS A 313 15.89 -2.79 -3.93
CA LYS A 313 14.73 -1.89 -3.86
C LYS A 313 13.50 -2.62 -3.36
N LYS A 314 12.93 -2.15 -2.26
CA LYS A 314 11.84 -2.77 -1.52
C LYS A 314 10.52 -2.05 -1.74
N VAL A 315 9.42 -2.70 -1.37
CA VAL A 315 8.07 -2.14 -1.45
C VAL A 315 7.65 -1.47 -0.14
N TYR A 316 6.77 -0.50 -0.25
CA TYR A 316 6.07 0.16 0.84
C TYR A 316 4.62 0.48 0.40
N CYS A 317 3.82 1.16 1.22
CA CYS A 317 2.40 1.38 0.90
C CYS A 317 2.19 2.09 -0.45
N THR A 318 3.03 3.09 -0.75
CA THR A 318 2.93 3.85 -2.01
C THR A 318 3.23 3.01 -3.25
N THR A 319 3.96 1.91 -3.15
CA THR A 319 4.27 1.04 -4.31
C THR A 319 3.01 0.57 -5.01
N CYS A 320 2.01 0.16 -4.24
CA CYS A 320 0.72 -0.32 -4.76
C CYS A 320 -0.33 0.80 -4.79
N HIS A 321 -0.41 1.61 -3.73
CA HIS A 321 -1.50 2.58 -3.52
C HIS A 321 -1.33 3.88 -4.31
N ARG A 322 -0.13 4.42 -4.43
CA ARG A 322 0.17 5.62 -5.23
C ARG A 322 -0.74 6.83 -4.93
N GLY A 323 -1.02 7.07 -3.67
CA GLY A 323 -1.85 8.18 -3.22
C GLY A 323 -3.35 7.92 -3.26
N VAL A 324 -3.78 6.67 -3.44
CA VAL A 324 -5.20 6.28 -3.38
C VAL A 324 -5.42 5.12 -2.42
N ASN A 325 -6.49 5.17 -1.65
CA ASN A 325 -6.85 4.14 -0.68
C ASN A 325 -7.17 2.77 -1.31
N LYS A 326 -7.57 2.76 -2.58
CA LYS A 326 -7.77 1.54 -3.39
C LYS A 326 -6.86 1.61 -4.60
N PRO A 327 -5.84 0.77 -4.69
CA PRO A 327 -5.00 0.73 -5.88
C PRO A 327 -5.83 0.70 -7.16
N MET A 328 -5.45 1.47 -8.17
CA MET A 328 -6.16 1.54 -9.47
C MET A 328 -7.65 1.91 -9.37
N GLY A 329 -8.04 2.67 -8.33
CA GLY A 329 -9.45 3.00 -8.08
C GLY A 329 -10.31 1.79 -7.68
N GLY A 330 -9.68 0.65 -7.38
CA GLY A 330 -10.35 -0.59 -7.03
C GLY A 330 -10.81 -1.42 -8.23
N VAL A 331 -10.22 -1.23 -9.41
CA VAL A 331 -10.49 -2.07 -10.59
C VAL A 331 -10.09 -3.52 -10.29
N PRO A 332 -10.99 -4.50 -10.45
CA PRO A 332 -10.75 -5.87 -10.02
C PRO A 332 -10.04 -6.69 -11.12
N MET A 333 -8.78 -6.34 -11.43
CA MET A 333 -8.02 -7.04 -12.48
C MET A 333 -7.88 -8.54 -12.22
N LEU A 334 -7.76 -8.97 -10.96
CA LEU A 334 -7.50 -10.37 -10.61
C LEU A 334 -8.59 -11.34 -11.09
N LYS A 335 -9.82 -10.87 -11.34
CA LYS A 335 -10.91 -11.69 -11.86
C LYS A 335 -10.57 -12.34 -13.22
N ASP A 336 -9.73 -11.67 -14.01
CA ASP A 336 -9.33 -12.11 -15.35
C ASP A 336 -8.08 -13.00 -15.31
N TYR A 337 -7.42 -13.13 -14.13
CA TYR A 337 -6.15 -13.84 -13.93
C TYR A 337 -6.20 -14.78 -12.72
N PRO A 338 -7.06 -15.82 -12.73
CA PRO A 338 -7.19 -16.74 -11.59
C PRO A 338 -5.89 -17.50 -11.29
N SER A 339 -5.01 -17.68 -12.27
CA SER A 339 -3.66 -18.27 -12.12
C SER A 339 -2.77 -17.51 -11.13
N LEU A 340 -3.05 -16.22 -10.89
CA LEU A 340 -2.34 -15.40 -9.90
C LEU A 340 -2.84 -15.58 -8.46
N VAL A 341 -3.76 -16.50 -8.21
CA VAL A 341 -4.14 -16.93 -6.87
C VAL A 341 -3.42 -18.24 -6.56
N GLY A 342 -2.61 -18.24 -5.53
CA GLY A 342 -1.88 -19.43 -5.08
C GLY A 342 -2.68 -20.27 -4.10
N PRO A 343 -2.15 -21.44 -3.68
CA PRO A 343 -2.71 -22.19 -2.58
C PRO A 343 -2.75 -21.30 -1.33
N SER A 344 -3.88 -21.32 -0.62
CA SER A 344 -4.07 -20.53 0.59
C SER A 344 -3.30 -21.17 1.75
N SER A 345 -2.30 -20.43 2.27
CA SER A 345 -1.86 -20.63 3.65
C SER A 345 -2.57 -19.57 4.49
N VAL A 346 -3.48 -19.97 5.36
CA VAL A 346 -4.12 -19.04 6.29
C VAL A 346 -3.04 -18.55 7.24
N THR A 347 -2.69 -17.27 7.16
CA THR A 347 -1.84 -16.67 8.18
C THR A 347 -2.69 -16.53 9.45
N PRO A 348 -2.35 -17.22 10.55
CA PRO A 348 -3.09 -17.06 11.79
C PRO A 348 -3.07 -15.60 12.22
N LEU A 349 -4.20 -15.10 12.71
CA LEU A 349 -4.24 -13.81 13.39
C LEU A 349 -3.29 -13.86 14.57
N PRO A 350 -2.39 -12.86 14.75
CA PRO A 350 -1.63 -12.76 15.97
C PRO A 350 -2.55 -12.64 17.18
N ALA A 351 -2.08 -13.16 18.32
CA ALA A 351 -2.85 -13.17 19.58
C ALA A 351 -3.22 -11.76 20.09
N ASP A 352 -2.54 -10.72 19.60
CA ASP A 352 -2.81 -9.31 19.94
C ASP A 352 -3.82 -8.62 19.01
N ALA A 353 -4.38 -9.35 18.04
CA ALA A 353 -5.38 -8.77 17.15
C ALA A 353 -6.72 -8.64 17.88
N PRO A 354 -7.35 -7.45 17.91
CA PRO A 354 -8.58 -7.23 18.67
C PRO A 354 -9.75 -8.00 18.06
N ALA A 355 -10.21 -9.05 18.73
CA ALA A 355 -11.24 -9.97 18.25
C ALA A 355 -12.54 -9.26 17.80
N ALA A 356 -12.97 -8.20 18.50
CA ALA A 356 -14.17 -7.46 18.16
C ALA A 356 -14.06 -6.69 16.81
N VAL A 357 -12.90 -6.10 16.54
CA VAL A 357 -12.68 -5.34 15.27
C VAL A 357 -12.51 -6.30 14.10
N ILE A 358 -11.95 -7.48 14.35
CA ILE A 358 -11.76 -8.52 13.36
C ILE A 358 -13.10 -9.17 12.98
N ALA A 359 -13.97 -9.45 13.94
CA ALA A 359 -15.30 -9.96 13.68
C ALA A 359 -16.13 -8.95 12.85
N ALA A 360 -16.03 -7.66 13.14
CA ALA A 360 -16.65 -6.59 12.35
C ALA A 360 -16.08 -6.48 10.92
N ALA A 361 -14.79 -6.77 10.76
CA ALA A 361 -14.13 -6.77 9.47
C ALA A 361 -14.49 -7.98 8.59
N ALA A 362 -14.81 -9.12 9.21
CA ALA A 362 -15.17 -10.36 8.53
C ALA A 362 -16.63 -10.40 8.07
N ALA A 363 -17.51 -9.56 8.63
CA ALA A 363 -18.92 -9.51 8.27
C ALA A 363 -19.17 -8.64 7.03
N PRO A 364 -19.67 -9.19 5.91
CA PRO A 364 -20.02 -8.37 4.74
C PRO A 364 -21.15 -7.42 5.10
N GLY A 365 -20.88 -6.12 5.07
CA GLY A 365 -21.92 -5.09 5.25
C GLY A 365 -22.34 -4.79 6.70
N ALA A 366 -21.69 -5.32 7.71
CA ALA A 366 -21.98 -4.97 9.08
C ALA A 366 -21.59 -3.52 9.36
N ALA A 367 -22.58 -2.67 9.58
CA ALA A 367 -22.38 -1.37 10.21
C ALA A 367 -21.75 -1.62 11.60
N VAL A 368 -20.65 -0.89 11.88
CA VAL A 368 -20.02 -0.92 13.21
C VAL A 368 -21.09 -0.65 14.26
N PRO A 369 -21.33 -1.55 15.24
CA PRO A 369 -22.29 -1.29 16.29
C PRO A 369 -21.89 0.01 16.99
N ALA A 370 -22.83 0.95 17.07
CA ALA A 370 -22.69 2.15 17.87
C ALA A 370 -22.68 1.73 19.35
N ALA A 371 -21.51 1.42 19.87
CA ALA A 371 -21.32 1.35 21.32
C ALA A 371 -21.23 2.79 21.84
N VAL A 372 -22.34 3.49 21.84
CA VAL A 372 -22.53 4.67 22.67
C VAL A 372 -22.92 4.19 24.06
N THR A 373 -21.94 3.80 24.84
CA THR A 373 -22.10 3.88 26.30
C THR A 373 -21.78 5.33 26.64
N ALA A 374 -22.84 6.08 26.96
CA ALA A 374 -22.72 7.43 27.48
C ALA A 374 -21.75 7.38 28.68
N LEU A 375 -20.73 8.21 28.65
CA LEU A 375 -19.91 8.50 29.82
C LEU A 375 -20.86 8.97 30.95
N PRO A 376 -20.76 8.45 32.16
CA PRO A 376 -21.52 9.00 33.29
C PRO A 376 -21.13 10.49 33.41
N ALA A 377 -22.15 11.31 33.57
CA ALA A 377 -21.98 12.73 33.81
C ALA A 377 -21.06 12.94 35.03
N PRO A 378 -20.14 13.93 34.97
CA PRO A 378 -19.32 14.25 36.12
C PRO A 378 -20.20 14.60 37.30
N ALA A 379 -19.91 14.00 38.47
CA ALA A 379 -20.58 14.32 39.71
C ALA A 379 -20.46 15.82 40.01
N PRO A 380 -21.53 16.46 40.52
CA PRO A 380 -21.46 17.88 40.87
C PRO A 380 -20.39 18.09 41.93
N ALA A 381 -19.55 19.09 41.72
CA ALA A 381 -18.53 19.50 42.66
C ALA A 381 -19.22 19.82 44.01
N ALA A 382 -18.81 19.10 45.04
CA ALA A 382 -19.21 19.44 46.40
C ALA A 382 -18.67 20.84 46.72
N GLY A 383 -19.59 21.76 46.98
CA GLY A 383 -19.20 23.09 47.41
C GLY A 383 -18.65 23.01 48.82
N GLY A 384 -17.55 23.68 49.03
CA GLY A 384 -16.90 24.00 50.26
C GLY A 384 -16.00 25.23 50.05
#